data_7d89ee3c02627ead6bddcbed2d32e128
#
_entry.id   7d89ee3c02627ead6bddcbed2d32e128
#
_cell.length_a   1.000
_cell.length_b   1.000
_cell.length_c   1.000
_cell.angle_alpha   90.00
_cell.angle_beta   90.00
_cell.angle_gamma   90.00
#
_symmetry.space_group_name_H-M   'P 1'
#
loop_
_entity.id
_entity.type
_entity.pdbx_description
1 polymer ?
#
loop_
_entity_poly.entity_id
_entity_poly.type
_entity_poly.pdbx_seq_one_letter_code
_entity_poly.pdbx_strand_id
1 'polypeptide(L)'
;MRAALLLADPDPHEPGYLERNLSSDGFDVVEAGWSAQALDIAERTRPDIVLAGEPELCARLREGEPGRRWDRNIPVIVLTAAGADPVERVRAFERGADDVAERELYPELVARIHAVLRRAAAGPADVLEVGELVVDRRARQVRVRGVPVSLAGREFDLAVRLASDPHRVFTKDELLRDVWGYRGRLVTRTVDSHASRLRNKLRGAGAELPYVMNVWGRGYRLLE
;
A
#
# COMPACT_ATOMS: atom_id res chain seq x y z
N MET A 1 2.15 -4.19 -22.35
CA MET A 1 2.72 -2.89 -21.94
C MET A 1 3.95 -3.23 -21.10
N ARG A 2 5.09 -2.58 -21.32
CA ARG A 2 6.29 -2.79 -20.50
C ARG A 2 6.06 -2.08 -19.15
N ALA A 3 6.54 -2.68 -18.05
CA ALA A 3 6.44 -2.02 -16.76
C ALA A 3 7.43 -0.85 -16.69
N ALA A 4 6.96 0.32 -16.26
CA ALA A 4 7.77 1.52 -16.08
C ALA A 4 8.51 1.44 -14.75
N LEU A 5 9.83 1.50 -14.78
CA LEU A 5 10.72 1.33 -13.65
C LEU A 5 11.54 2.60 -13.43
N LEU A 6 11.50 3.14 -12.23
CA LEU A 6 12.39 4.21 -11.80
C LEU A 6 13.58 3.61 -11.05
N LEU A 7 14.79 3.78 -11.60
CA LEU A 7 16.04 3.38 -10.97
C LEU A 7 16.72 4.59 -10.34
N ALA A 8 16.72 4.64 -9.03
CA ALA A 8 17.36 5.69 -8.23
C ALA A 8 18.51 5.08 -7.42
N ASP A 9 19.53 4.64 -8.14
CA ASP A 9 20.73 4.03 -7.55
C ASP A 9 21.98 4.82 -7.98
N PRO A 10 22.57 5.59 -7.07
CA PRO A 10 23.76 6.39 -7.37
C PRO A 10 25.06 5.58 -7.38
N ASP A 11 25.02 4.26 -7.65
CA ASP A 11 26.21 3.41 -7.64
C ASP A 11 27.26 3.95 -8.61
N PRO A 12 28.41 4.44 -8.13
CA PRO A 12 29.47 4.97 -8.99
C PRO A 12 30.33 3.89 -9.62
N HIS A 13 30.25 2.62 -9.16
CA HIS A 13 31.17 1.55 -9.56
C HIS A 13 30.76 0.91 -10.90
N GLU A 14 29.44 0.80 -11.16
CA GLU A 14 28.93 0.25 -12.41
C GLU A 14 27.78 1.11 -12.98
N PRO A 15 28.06 2.36 -13.41
CA PRO A 15 27.02 3.23 -13.94
C PRO A 15 26.33 2.58 -15.16
N GLY A 16 24.98 2.54 -15.14
CA GLY A 16 24.17 2.02 -16.24
C GLY A 16 24.18 0.50 -16.39
N TYR A 17 24.80 -0.29 -15.49
CA TYR A 17 24.74 -1.75 -15.55
C TYR A 17 23.30 -2.25 -15.36
N LEU A 18 22.64 -1.80 -14.28
CA LEU A 18 21.27 -2.19 -14.00
C LEU A 18 20.30 -1.66 -15.05
N GLU A 19 20.46 -0.42 -15.49
CA GLU A 19 19.64 0.18 -16.57
C GLU A 19 19.67 -0.67 -17.83
N ARG A 20 20.86 -0.99 -18.35
CA ARG A 20 21.03 -1.76 -19.59
C ARG A 20 20.40 -3.16 -19.49
N ASN A 21 20.65 -3.86 -18.38
CA ASN A 21 20.14 -5.21 -18.21
C ASN A 21 18.61 -5.22 -18.03
N LEU A 22 18.06 -4.33 -17.21
CA LEU A 22 16.63 -4.21 -17.00
C LEU A 22 15.89 -3.79 -18.27
N SER A 23 16.46 -2.86 -19.04
CA SER A 23 15.91 -2.47 -20.34
C SER A 23 15.93 -3.64 -21.35
N SER A 24 17.00 -4.46 -21.33
CA SER A 24 17.09 -5.68 -22.14
C SER A 24 16.06 -6.73 -21.75
N ASP A 25 15.73 -6.84 -20.44
CA ASP A 25 14.70 -7.75 -19.92
C ASP A 25 13.27 -7.20 -20.12
N GLY A 26 13.14 -6.05 -20.76
CA GLY A 26 11.84 -5.54 -21.23
C GLY A 26 11.16 -4.56 -20.28
N PHE A 27 11.86 -3.99 -19.31
CA PHE A 27 11.38 -2.86 -18.52
C PHE A 27 11.58 -1.53 -19.27
N ASP A 28 10.73 -0.55 -18.97
CA ASP A 28 10.91 0.84 -19.41
C ASP A 28 11.57 1.60 -18.27
N VAL A 29 12.91 1.76 -18.36
CA VAL A 29 13.74 2.24 -17.24
C VAL A 29 14.02 3.73 -17.38
N VAL A 30 13.77 4.46 -16.29
CA VAL A 30 14.19 5.86 -16.15
C VAL A 30 15.13 5.97 -14.96
N GLU A 31 16.32 6.53 -15.17
CA GLU A 31 17.32 6.69 -14.11
C GLU A 31 17.21 8.04 -13.41
N ALA A 32 17.54 8.02 -12.13
CA ALA A 32 17.71 9.21 -11.28
C ALA A 32 19.02 9.10 -10.50
N GLY A 33 19.82 10.16 -10.54
CA GLY A 33 21.12 10.20 -9.86
C GLY A 33 21.05 10.51 -8.36
N TRP A 34 19.91 11.00 -7.86
CA TRP A 34 19.70 11.35 -6.44
C TRP A 34 18.22 11.41 -6.08
N SER A 35 17.92 11.30 -4.78
CA SER A 35 16.55 11.18 -4.27
C SER A 35 15.61 12.33 -4.68
N ALA A 36 16.09 13.59 -4.78
CA ALA A 36 15.24 14.71 -5.23
C ALA A 36 14.81 14.56 -6.68
N GLN A 37 15.73 14.17 -7.58
CA GLN A 37 15.43 13.88 -8.98
C GLN A 37 14.47 12.68 -9.12
N ALA A 38 14.66 11.65 -8.29
CA ALA A 38 13.77 10.49 -8.28
C ALA A 38 12.33 10.88 -7.95
N LEU A 39 12.11 11.78 -7.00
CA LEU A 39 10.78 12.29 -6.65
C LEU A 39 10.17 13.11 -7.80
N ASP A 40 10.96 13.93 -8.50
CA ASP A 40 10.50 14.69 -9.68
C ASP A 40 10.07 13.74 -10.81
N ILE A 41 10.83 12.68 -11.02
CA ILE A 41 10.50 11.67 -12.02
C ILE A 41 9.26 10.87 -11.60
N ALA A 42 9.17 10.43 -10.34
CA ALA A 42 8.02 9.70 -9.83
C ALA A 42 6.70 10.47 -10.01
N GLU A 43 6.73 11.79 -9.78
CA GLU A 43 5.56 12.66 -9.98
C GLU A 43 5.14 12.75 -11.45
N ARG A 44 6.11 12.87 -12.38
CA ARG A 44 5.83 13.07 -13.81
C ARG A 44 5.50 11.78 -14.55
N THR A 45 6.21 10.68 -14.25
CA THR A 45 6.14 9.45 -15.04
C THR A 45 5.22 8.40 -14.43
N ARG A 46 4.92 8.49 -13.11
CA ARG A 46 4.13 7.51 -12.36
C ARG A 46 4.60 6.09 -12.63
N PRO A 47 5.84 5.75 -12.27
CA PRO A 47 6.38 4.44 -12.54
C PRO A 47 5.61 3.34 -11.78
N ASP A 48 5.63 2.12 -12.31
CA ASP A 48 5.00 0.95 -11.69
C ASP A 48 5.79 0.43 -10.49
N ILE A 49 7.10 0.73 -10.43
CA ILE A 49 8.02 0.30 -9.36
C ILE A 49 9.22 1.24 -9.26
N VAL A 50 9.76 1.39 -8.07
CA VAL A 50 10.99 2.14 -7.78
C VAL A 50 12.06 1.18 -7.25
N LEU A 51 13.26 1.21 -7.81
CA LEU A 51 14.47 0.63 -7.22
C LEU A 51 15.27 1.77 -6.57
N ALA A 52 15.46 1.71 -5.27
CA ALA A 52 16.09 2.78 -4.49
C ALA A 52 17.42 2.30 -3.89
N GLY A 53 18.54 2.91 -4.26
CA GLY A 53 19.84 2.67 -3.62
C GLY A 53 19.94 3.25 -2.21
N GLU A 54 19.04 4.18 -1.86
CA GLU A 54 18.99 4.82 -0.55
C GLU A 54 17.65 4.57 0.14
N PRO A 55 17.62 3.98 1.36
CA PRO A 55 16.37 3.76 2.11
C PRO A 55 15.60 5.06 2.42
N GLU A 56 16.29 6.21 2.47
CA GLU A 56 15.72 7.53 2.70
C GLU A 56 14.72 7.94 1.61
N LEU A 57 14.97 7.58 0.36
CA LEU A 57 14.04 7.81 -0.75
C LEU A 57 12.71 7.10 -0.49
N CYS A 58 12.75 5.88 0.04
CA CYS A 58 11.55 5.13 0.39
C CYS A 58 10.71 5.89 1.42
N ALA A 59 11.32 6.36 2.51
CA ALA A 59 10.63 7.14 3.53
C ALA A 59 9.96 8.41 2.93
N ARG A 60 10.68 9.15 2.09
CA ARG A 60 10.14 10.35 1.42
C ARG A 60 8.96 10.03 0.50
N LEU A 61 9.02 8.94 -0.27
CA LEU A 61 7.91 8.47 -1.11
C LEU A 61 6.67 8.17 -0.27
N ARG A 62 6.82 7.53 0.90
CA ARG A 62 5.71 7.18 1.81
C ARG A 62 5.12 8.38 2.54
N GLU A 63 5.96 9.29 2.99
CA GLU A 63 5.51 10.50 3.70
C GLU A 63 4.86 11.52 2.77
N GLY A 64 5.35 11.63 1.55
CA GLY A 64 4.97 12.65 0.60
C GLY A 64 5.56 14.02 0.95
N GLU A 65 5.54 14.93 0.00
CA GLU A 65 6.00 16.31 0.20
C GLU A 65 4.86 17.31 -0.07
N PRO A 66 4.78 18.42 0.67
CA PRO A 66 3.78 19.45 0.45
C PRO A 66 3.81 19.99 -0.99
N GLY A 67 2.65 20.02 -1.64
CA GLY A 67 2.51 20.55 -3.01
C GLY A 67 2.87 19.56 -4.12
N ARG A 68 3.37 18.38 -3.80
CA ARG A 68 3.77 17.35 -4.77
C ARG A 68 2.79 16.16 -4.78
N ARG A 69 2.66 15.50 -5.94
CA ARG A 69 1.67 14.42 -6.14
C ARG A 69 2.30 13.23 -6.85
N TRP A 70 2.55 12.18 -6.09
CA TRP A 70 2.84 10.83 -6.61
C TRP A 70 2.01 9.80 -5.83
N ASP A 71 1.99 8.56 -6.32
CA ASP A 71 1.38 7.46 -5.58
C ASP A 71 2.29 7.06 -4.41
N ARG A 72 1.83 7.28 -3.17
CA ARG A 72 2.56 6.91 -1.96
C ARG A 72 2.63 5.39 -1.74
N ASN A 73 1.81 4.62 -2.46
CA ASN A 73 1.78 3.17 -2.42
C ASN A 73 2.59 2.55 -3.58
N ILE A 74 3.31 3.37 -4.36
CA ILE A 74 4.20 2.85 -5.39
C ILE A 74 5.13 1.80 -4.78
N PRO A 75 5.26 0.60 -5.39
CA PRO A 75 6.18 -0.41 -4.91
C PRO A 75 7.62 0.07 -4.90
N VAL A 76 8.34 -0.19 -3.81
CA VAL A 76 9.75 0.18 -3.66
C VAL A 76 10.56 -1.04 -3.24
N ILE A 77 11.59 -1.37 -4.02
CA ILE A 77 12.66 -2.30 -3.63
C ILE A 77 13.89 -1.47 -3.27
N VAL A 78 14.41 -1.66 -2.06
CA VAL A 78 15.69 -1.05 -1.66
C VAL A 78 16.83 -1.95 -2.11
N LEU A 79 17.78 -1.37 -2.85
CA LEU A 79 19.00 -2.04 -3.30
C LEU A 79 20.07 -1.93 -2.23
N THR A 80 20.70 -3.05 -1.90
CA THR A 80 21.84 -3.12 -0.97
C THR A 80 23.06 -3.67 -1.67
N ALA A 81 24.24 -3.43 -1.10
CA ALA A 81 25.46 -4.13 -1.52
C ALA A 81 25.42 -5.60 -1.07
N ALA A 82 26.25 -6.43 -1.71
CA ALA A 82 26.42 -7.83 -1.32
C ALA A 82 26.86 -7.93 0.15
N GLY A 83 26.18 -8.81 0.92
CA GLY A 83 26.50 -9.03 2.33
C GLY A 83 26.14 -7.87 3.26
N ALA A 84 25.26 -6.99 2.88
CA ALA A 84 24.79 -5.88 3.73
C ALA A 84 24.27 -6.37 5.08
N ASP A 85 24.50 -5.58 6.12
CA ASP A 85 24.10 -5.90 7.49
C ASP A 85 22.59 -6.19 7.55
N PRO A 86 22.17 -7.30 8.19
CA PRO A 86 20.75 -7.57 8.44
C PRO A 86 19.98 -6.38 9.05
N VAL A 87 20.65 -5.54 9.85
CA VAL A 87 20.06 -4.32 10.43
C VAL A 87 19.70 -3.29 9.35
N GLU A 88 20.51 -3.15 8.31
CA GLU A 88 20.19 -2.26 7.17
C GLU A 88 18.93 -2.71 6.42
N ARG A 89 18.79 -4.03 6.24
CA ARG A 89 17.57 -4.62 5.63
C ARG A 89 16.33 -4.36 6.47
N VAL A 90 16.43 -4.51 7.79
CA VAL A 90 15.32 -4.19 8.72
C VAL A 90 14.96 -2.71 8.62
N ARG A 91 15.95 -1.81 8.64
CA ARG A 91 15.72 -0.36 8.49
C ARG A 91 15.02 0.00 7.18
N ALA A 92 15.37 -0.66 6.08
CA ALA A 92 14.69 -0.45 4.81
C ALA A 92 13.18 -0.77 4.89
N PHE A 93 12.81 -1.90 5.51
CA PHE A 93 11.42 -2.26 5.75
C PHE A 93 10.72 -1.28 6.71
N GLU A 94 11.38 -0.83 7.77
CA GLU A 94 10.83 0.18 8.70
C GLU A 94 10.54 1.51 8.00
N ARG A 95 11.29 1.85 6.95
CA ARG A 95 11.07 3.01 6.09
C ARG A 95 10.01 2.79 5.00
N GLY A 96 9.40 1.60 4.95
CA GLY A 96 8.28 1.28 4.08
C GLY A 96 8.66 0.65 2.75
N ALA A 97 9.86 0.03 2.64
CA ALA A 97 10.21 -0.81 1.49
C ALA A 97 9.29 -2.04 1.39
N ASP A 98 8.93 -2.42 0.17
CA ASP A 98 8.14 -3.63 -0.12
C ASP A 98 9.02 -4.87 -0.23
N ASP A 99 10.29 -4.69 -0.59
CA ASP A 99 11.32 -5.73 -0.60
C ASP A 99 12.73 -5.10 -0.53
N VAL A 100 13.74 -5.96 -0.30
CA VAL A 100 15.16 -5.59 -0.29
C VAL A 100 15.92 -6.61 -1.15
N ALA A 101 16.78 -6.15 -2.03
CA ALA A 101 17.57 -6.99 -2.92
C ALA A 101 19.04 -6.55 -2.97
N GLU A 102 19.93 -7.51 -3.14
CA GLU A 102 21.33 -7.21 -3.43
C GLU A 102 21.48 -6.88 -4.92
N ARG A 103 22.14 -5.73 -5.24
CA ARG A 103 22.25 -5.26 -6.64
C ARG A 103 23.09 -6.20 -7.49
N GLU A 104 24.05 -6.88 -6.92
CA GLU A 104 24.95 -7.80 -7.59
C GLU A 104 24.29 -9.14 -7.96
N LEU A 105 23.19 -9.48 -7.27
CA LEU A 105 22.42 -10.70 -7.55
C LEU A 105 21.30 -10.43 -8.58
N TYR A 106 21.70 -10.02 -9.77
CA TYR A 106 20.78 -9.58 -10.82
C TYR A 106 19.60 -10.55 -11.10
N PRO A 107 19.79 -11.88 -11.26
CA PRO A 107 18.68 -12.79 -11.50
C PRO A 107 17.67 -12.81 -10.33
N GLU A 108 18.15 -12.68 -9.09
CA GLU A 108 17.28 -12.58 -7.91
C GLU A 108 16.54 -11.25 -7.89
N LEU A 109 17.22 -10.15 -8.21
CA LEU A 109 16.59 -8.82 -8.31
C LEU A 109 15.44 -8.84 -9.31
N VAL A 110 15.62 -9.39 -10.51
CA VAL A 110 14.54 -9.50 -11.51
C VAL A 110 13.38 -10.35 -11.01
N ALA A 111 13.66 -11.48 -10.36
CA ALA A 111 12.61 -12.32 -9.77
C ALA A 111 11.81 -11.57 -8.69
N ARG A 112 12.46 -10.75 -7.86
CA ARG A 112 11.84 -9.89 -6.84
C ARG A 112 11.01 -8.77 -7.47
N ILE A 113 11.52 -8.11 -8.50
CA ILE A 113 10.77 -7.09 -9.26
C ILE A 113 9.46 -7.69 -9.76
N HIS A 114 9.51 -8.84 -10.43
CA HIS A 114 8.30 -9.51 -10.90
C HIS A 114 7.35 -9.92 -9.76
N ALA A 115 7.87 -10.37 -8.62
CA ALA A 115 7.06 -10.74 -7.47
C ALA A 115 6.36 -9.53 -6.84
N VAL A 116 7.07 -8.41 -6.73
CA VAL A 116 6.53 -7.14 -6.20
C VAL A 116 5.48 -6.58 -7.16
N LEU A 117 5.78 -6.51 -8.48
CA LEU A 117 4.82 -6.06 -9.48
C LEU A 117 3.56 -6.93 -9.54
N ARG A 118 3.68 -8.26 -9.42
CA ARG A 118 2.49 -9.13 -9.32
C ARG A 118 1.65 -8.83 -8.09
N ARG A 119 2.27 -8.58 -6.92
CA ARG A 119 1.55 -8.20 -5.69
C ARG A 119 0.88 -6.85 -5.82
N ALA A 120 1.55 -5.89 -6.46
CA ALA A 120 1.01 -4.55 -6.72
C ALA A 120 -0.12 -4.59 -7.77
N ALA A 121 0.05 -5.36 -8.85
CA ALA A 121 -0.98 -5.56 -9.87
C ALA A 121 -2.15 -6.40 -9.35
N ALA A 122 -1.86 -7.36 -8.47
CA ALA A 122 -2.90 -8.06 -7.73
C ALA A 122 -3.59 -7.16 -6.72
N GLY A 123 -3.20 -5.87 -6.60
CA GLY A 123 -3.70 -4.83 -5.70
C GLY A 123 -4.61 -5.35 -4.58
N PRO A 124 -4.83 -4.81 -3.46
CA PRO A 124 -5.90 -5.28 -2.60
C PRO A 124 -7.16 -5.28 -3.47
N ALA A 125 -7.71 -6.47 -3.76
CA ALA A 125 -8.73 -6.70 -4.78
C ALA A 125 -9.62 -5.48 -4.92
N ASP A 126 -9.71 -4.88 -6.12
CA ASP A 126 -10.54 -3.68 -6.32
C ASP A 126 -11.95 -3.91 -5.80
N VAL A 127 -12.34 -5.19 -5.75
CA VAL A 127 -13.57 -5.69 -5.17
C VAL A 127 -13.23 -6.66 -4.03
N LEU A 128 -13.67 -6.33 -2.82
CA LEU A 128 -13.59 -7.19 -1.64
C LEU A 128 -14.95 -7.85 -1.45
N GLU A 129 -14.98 -9.17 -1.46
CA GLU A 129 -16.20 -9.97 -1.24
C GLU A 129 -16.10 -10.69 0.11
N VAL A 130 -17.07 -10.43 0.99
CA VAL A 130 -17.13 -11.04 2.31
C VAL A 130 -18.57 -11.49 2.58
N GLY A 131 -18.86 -12.75 2.33
CA GLY A 131 -20.21 -13.28 2.39
C GLY A 131 -21.13 -12.54 1.41
N GLU A 132 -22.13 -11.86 1.93
CA GLU A 132 -23.11 -11.10 1.13
C GLU A 132 -22.66 -9.67 0.80
N LEU A 133 -21.57 -9.22 1.43
CA LEU A 133 -21.03 -7.87 1.28
C LEU A 133 -20.01 -7.82 0.15
N VAL A 134 -20.24 -6.89 -0.78
CA VAL A 134 -19.31 -6.57 -1.87
C VAL A 134 -18.89 -5.11 -1.72
N VAL A 135 -17.60 -4.85 -1.61
CA VAL A 135 -17.00 -3.52 -1.51
C VAL A 135 -16.16 -3.26 -2.74
N ASP A 136 -16.66 -2.48 -3.68
CA ASP A 136 -15.92 -2.02 -4.86
C ASP A 136 -15.13 -0.75 -4.48
N ARG A 137 -13.83 -0.89 -4.35
CA ARG A 137 -12.91 0.18 -3.94
C ARG A 137 -12.76 1.22 -5.04
N ARG A 138 -12.73 0.78 -6.30
CA ARG A 138 -12.53 1.64 -7.46
C ARG A 138 -13.76 2.48 -7.74
N ALA A 139 -14.94 1.85 -7.76
CA ALA A 139 -16.20 2.54 -7.93
C ALA A 139 -16.67 3.27 -6.67
N ARG A 140 -16.02 3.05 -5.50
CA ARG A 140 -16.43 3.50 -4.17
C ARG A 140 -17.87 3.11 -3.83
N GLN A 141 -18.25 1.90 -4.17
CA GLN A 141 -19.58 1.36 -3.97
C GLN A 141 -19.57 0.19 -2.99
N VAL A 142 -20.61 0.10 -2.20
CA VAL A 142 -20.88 -1.06 -1.33
C VAL A 142 -22.23 -1.64 -1.69
N ARG A 143 -22.30 -2.96 -1.75
CA ARG A 143 -23.55 -3.70 -1.99
C ARG A 143 -23.68 -4.81 -0.97
N VAL A 144 -24.90 -5.08 -0.55
CA VAL A 144 -25.29 -6.24 0.27
C VAL A 144 -26.31 -7.03 -0.53
N ARG A 145 -26.04 -8.29 -0.84
CA ARG A 145 -26.93 -9.13 -1.69
C ARG A 145 -27.30 -8.45 -3.02
N GLY A 146 -26.36 -7.72 -3.60
CA GLY A 146 -26.57 -6.92 -4.82
C GLY A 146 -27.25 -5.56 -4.61
N VAL A 147 -27.80 -5.28 -3.43
CA VAL A 147 -28.48 -4.02 -3.12
C VAL A 147 -27.44 -2.94 -2.76
N PRO A 148 -27.40 -1.79 -3.46
CA PRO A 148 -26.47 -0.71 -3.16
C PRO A 148 -26.67 -0.11 -1.76
N VAL A 149 -25.59 0.15 -1.03
CA VAL A 149 -25.61 0.79 0.29
C VAL A 149 -24.96 2.16 0.21
N SER A 150 -25.70 3.23 0.48
CA SER A 150 -25.17 4.58 0.49
C SER A 150 -24.38 4.86 1.76
N LEU A 151 -23.06 4.92 1.63
CA LEU A 151 -22.13 5.21 2.71
C LEU A 151 -21.53 6.61 2.58
N ALA A 152 -21.35 7.30 3.72
CA ALA A 152 -20.52 8.50 3.77
C ALA A 152 -19.03 8.12 3.58
N GLY A 153 -18.20 9.08 3.13
CA GLY A 153 -16.79 8.78 2.79
C GLY A 153 -16.04 7.99 3.85
N ARG A 154 -16.15 8.38 5.14
CA ARG A 154 -15.47 7.69 6.24
C ARG A 154 -16.11 6.36 6.64
N GLU A 155 -17.39 6.18 6.40
CA GLU A 155 -18.07 4.89 6.56
C GLU A 155 -17.61 3.91 5.48
N PHE A 156 -17.42 4.40 4.25
CA PHE A 156 -16.86 3.62 3.16
C PHE A 156 -15.40 3.21 3.45
N ASP A 157 -14.56 4.17 3.85
CA ASP A 157 -13.15 3.90 4.17
C ASP A 157 -13.02 2.89 5.33
N LEU A 158 -13.91 2.97 6.33
CA LEU A 158 -14.00 1.99 7.42
C LEU A 158 -14.43 0.60 6.91
N ALA A 159 -15.43 0.54 6.02
CA ALA A 159 -15.87 -0.72 5.41
C ALA A 159 -14.74 -1.39 4.62
N VAL A 160 -14.00 -0.63 3.80
CA VAL A 160 -12.82 -1.10 3.07
C VAL A 160 -11.77 -1.66 4.04
N ARG A 161 -11.46 -0.93 5.12
CA ARG A 161 -10.42 -1.35 6.08
C ARG A 161 -10.80 -2.64 6.80
N LEU A 162 -12.04 -2.77 7.23
CA LEU A 162 -12.52 -3.99 7.89
C LEU A 162 -12.63 -5.16 6.91
N ALA A 163 -13.04 -4.92 5.65
CA ALA A 163 -13.16 -5.96 4.63
C ALA A 163 -11.81 -6.45 4.10
N SER A 164 -10.73 -5.68 4.27
CA SER A 164 -9.39 -6.12 3.86
C SER A 164 -8.85 -7.32 4.64
N ASP A 165 -9.36 -7.54 5.87
CA ASP A 165 -9.06 -8.73 6.69
C ASP A 165 -10.26 -8.98 7.62
N PRO A 166 -11.31 -9.69 7.15
CA PRO A 166 -12.63 -9.72 7.79
C PRO A 166 -12.66 -10.30 9.20
N HIS A 167 -11.77 -11.23 9.50
CA HIS A 167 -11.71 -11.94 10.78
C HIS A 167 -10.74 -11.29 11.77
N ARG A 168 -9.87 -10.39 11.29
CA ARG A 168 -8.93 -9.67 12.14
C ARG A 168 -9.65 -8.64 13.00
N VAL A 169 -9.25 -8.58 14.27
CA VAL A 169 -9.66 -7.48 15.17
C VAL A 169 -8.70 -6.31 14.98
N PHE A 170 -9.23 -5.21 14.44
CA PHE A 170 -8.52 -3.94 14.36
C PHE A 170 -8.76 -3.14 15.64
N THR A 171 -7.71 -2.67 16.28
CA THR A 171 -7.83 -1.77 17.43
C THR A 171 -8.42 -0.42 17.02
N LYS A 172 -9.00 0.31 17.97
CA LYS A 172 -9.52 1.66 17.67
C LYS A 172 -8.42 2.61 17.22
N ASP A 173 -7.22 2.50 17.78
CA ASP A 173 -6.06 3.32 17.41
C ASP A 173 -5.58 3.02 15.97
N GLU A 174 -5.55 1.73 15.57
CA GLU A 174 -5.28 1.34 14.19
C GLU A 174 -6.33 1.93 13.24
N LEU A 175 -7.61 1.78 13.55
CA LEU A 175 -8.67 2.33 12.71
C LEU A 175 -8.62 3.85 12.61
N LEU A 176 -8.35 4.56 13.72
CA LEU A 176 -8.19 6.02 13.72
C LEU A 176 -7.03 6.45 12.83
N ARG A 177 -5.90 5.75 12.89
CA ARG A 177 -4.75 6.02 12.04
C ARG A 177 -5.06 5.72 10.57
N ASP A 178 -5.59 4.51 10.29
CA ASP A 178 -5.69 4.00 8.93
C ASP A 178 -6.83 4.66 8.12
N VAL A 179 -7.92 5.04 8.80
CA VAL A 179 -9.12 5.62 8.17
C VAL A 179 -9.18 7.15 8.29
N TRP A 180 -8.72 7.71 9.42
CA TRP A 180 -8.80 9.16 9.67
C TRP A 180 -7.45 9.88 9.62
N GLY A 181 -6.34 9.14 9.55
CA GLY A 181 -4.98 9.71 9.50
C GLY A 181 -4.49 10.28 10.84
N TYR A 182 -5.16 9.97 11.95
CA TYR A 182 -4.73 10.45 13.25
C TYR A 182 -3.48 9.74 13.73
N ARG A 183 -2.46 10.51 14.11
CA ARG A 183 -1.23 10.02 14.74
C ARG A 183 -1.27 10.40 16.22
N GLY A 184 -1.33 9.41 17.10
CA GLY A 184 -1.33 9.59 18.54
C GLY A 184 -2.51 8.93 19.27
N ARG A 185 -2.45 8.85 20.61
CA ARG A 185 -3.56 8.35 21.43
C ARG A 185 -4.63 9.41 21.57
N LEU A 186 -5.76 9.19 20.95
CA LEU A 186 -6.96 10.02 21.07
C LEU A 186 -8.08 9.20 21.72
N VAL A 187 -8.57 9.68 22.85
CA VAL A 187 -9.82 9.15 23.43
C VAL A 187 -10.98 9.79 22.68
N THR A 188 -11.52 9.09 21.69
CA THR A 188 -12.64 9.59 20.88
C THR A 188 -13.66 8.49 20.61
N ARG A 189 -14.92 8.88 20.47
CA ARG A 189 -16.02 7.99 20.04
C ARG A 189 -16.19 7.93 18.51
N THR A 190 -15.25 8.52 17.75
CA THR A 190 -15.37 8.63 16.29
C THR A 190 -15.50 7.26 15.62
N VAL A 191 -14.65 6.29 15.99
CA VAL A 191 -14.72 4.92 15.45
C VAL A 191 -16.05 4.28 15.81
N ASP A 192 -16.46 4.37 17.07
CA ASP A 192 -17.68 3.74 17.58
C ASP A 192 -18.93 4.27 16.85
N SER A 193 -18.99 5.59 16.62
CA SER A 193 -20.11 6.23 15.93
C SER A 193 -20.19 5.80 14.47
N HIS A 194 -19.06 5.73 13.76
CA HIS A 194 -19.03 5.31 12.35
C HIS A 194 -19.28 3.81 12.21
N ALA A 195 -18.72 2.97 13.09
CA ALA A 195 -18.98 1.54 13.12
C ALA A 195 -20.47 1.23 13.38
N SER A 196 -21.11 1.97 14.28
CA SER A 196 -22.55 1.85 14.52
C SER A 196 -23.39 2.23 13.30
N ARG A 197 -23.07 3.37 12.65
CA ARG A 197 -23.76 3.81 11.42
C ARG A 197 -23.59 2.82 10.29
N LEU A 198 -22.35 2.37 10.04
CA LEU A 198 -22.04 1.38 9.03
C LEU A 198 -22.84 0.09 9.26
N ARG A 199 -22.82 -0.46 10.48
CA ARG A 199 -23.60 -1.64 10.85
C ARG A 199 -25.09 -1.47 10.55
N ASN A 200 -25.66 -0.35 10.94
CA ASN A 200 -27.09 -0.07 10.76
C ASN A 200 -27.45 0.02 9.25
N LYS A 201 -26.59 0.64 8.44
CA LYS A 201 -26.79 0.75 7.00
C LYS A 201 -26.70 -0.59 6.28
N LEU A 202 -25.71 -1.45 6.65
CA LEU A 202 -25.59 -2.79 6.10
C LEU A 202 -26.81 -3.65 6.49
N ARG A 203 -27.24 -3.59 7.73
CA ARG A 203 -28.45 -4.29 8.19
C ARG A 203 -29.71 -3.79 7.47
N GLY A 204 -29.85 -2.48 7.31
CA GLY A 204 -30.97 -1.87 6.59
C GLY A 204 -31.03 -2.24 5.10
N ALA A 205 -29.89 -2.66 4.52
CA ALA A 205 -29.83 -3.17 3.15
C ALA A 205 -30.09 -4.70 3.06
N GLY A 206 -30.49 -5.35 4.16
CA GLY A 206 -30.85 -6.75 4.18
C GLY A 206 -29.70 -7.71 4.49
N ALA A 207 -28.62 -7.24 5.14
CA ALA A 207 -27.56 -8.12 5.61
C ALA A 207 -28.07 -9.09 6.66
N GLU A 208 -27.95 -10.39 6.40
CA GLU A 208 -28.28 -11.45 7.37
C GLU A 208 -27.09 -11.72 8.31
N LEU A 209 -25.86 -11.57 7.78
CA LEU A 209 -24.66 -11.73 8.58
C LEU A 209 -24.40 -10.52 9.49
N PRO A 210 -23.88 -10.76 10.71
CA PRO A 210 -23.61 -9.69 11.69
C PRO A 210 -22.33 -8.92 11.37
N TYR A 211 -22.34 -8.13 10.30
CA TYR A 211 -21.19 -7.30 9.93
C TYR A 211 -20.88 -6.22 10.96
N VAL A 212 -19.59 -5.86 11.07
CA VAL A 212 -19.05 -4.80 11.93
C VAL A 212 -19.25 -5.12 13.42
N MET A 213 -18.58 -6.17 13.86
CA MET A 213 -18.64 -6.65 15.23
C MET A 213 -17.72 -5.85 16.15
N ASN A 214 -18.23 -5.47 17.31
CA ASN A 214 -17.42 -4.91 18.38
C ASN A 214 -16.81 -6.04 19.22
N VAL A 215 -15.49 -6.08 19.31
CA VAL A 215 -14.74 -6.97 20.19
C VAL A 215 -14.39 -6.17 21.44
N TRP A 216 -15.10 -6.42 22.52
CA TRP A 216 -15.03 -5.67 23.77
C TRP A 216 -13.59 -5.50 24.27
N GLY A 217 -13.20 -4.27 24.60
CA GLY A 217 -11.87 -3.93 25.09
C GLY A 217 -10.75 -3.99 24.02
N ARG A 218 -11.04 -4.41 22.78
CA ARG A 218 -10.05 -4.56 21.72
C ARG A 218 -10.29 -3.65 20.52
N GLY A 219 -11.49 -3.68 19.93
CA GLY A 219 -11.77 -2.91 18.72
C GLY A 219 -12.90 -3.49 17.88
N TYR A 220 -12.71 -3.51 16.55
CA TYR A 220 -13.73 -3.95 15.61
C TYR A 220 -13.16 -4.97 14.62
N ARG A 221 -13.99 -5.90 14.17
CA ARG A 221 -13.77 -6.78 13.01
C ARG A 221 -15.01 -6.78 12.12
N LEU A 222 -14.87 -7.20 10.87
CA LEU A 222 -16.02 -7.21 9.97
C LEU A 222 -16.94 -8.37 10.27
N LEU A 223 -16.40 -9.58 10.38
CA LEU A 223 -17.14 -10.84 10.53
C LEU A 223 -16.49 -11.71 11.60
N GLU A 224 -17.24 -12.65 12.18
CA GLU A 224 -16.74 -13.60 13.16
C GLU A 224 -15.90 -14.71 12.55
#